data_10b2a6ecbaa1e70612ab18a67aa3de6d
#
_entry.id   10b2a6ecbaa1e70612ab18a67aa3de6d
#
_cell.length_a   1.000
_cell.length_b   1.000
_cell.length_c   1.000
_cell.angle_alpha   90.00
_cell.angle_beta   90.00
_cell.angle_gamma   90.00
#
_symmetry.space_group_name_H-M   'P 1'
#
loop_
_entity.id
_entity.type
_entity.pdbx_description
1 polymer ?
#
loop_
_entity_poly.entity_id
_entity_poly.type
_entity_poly.pdbx_seq_one_letter_code
_entity_poly.pdbx_strand_id
1 'polypeptide(L)'
;LLRAATADDSRAIHRLVISGGINPTGLDWRRFVVAISAQGEVIGCGQVKPHRDGSLELASIAVTPEWRGQGVARAIIERLLAENPGALYLMCRSGLGGLYEKFGFRVIQEDEMPRYFHKISRLAGLVEMLRRDG
;
A
#
# COMPACT_ATOMS: atom_id res chain seq x y z
N LEU A 1 16.52 -5.32 5.04
CA LEU A 1 15.80 -6.08 6.06
C LEU A 1 14.35 -5.61 6.17
N LEU A 2 13.40 -6.54 6.08
CA LEU A 2 11.99 -6.27 6.32
C LEU A 2 11.61 -6.76 7.72
N ARG A 3 10.79 -6.00 8.42
CA ARG A 3 10.21 -6.42 9.69
C ARG A 3 8.87 -5.73 9.94
N ALA A 4 8.10 -6.26 10.87
CA ALA A 4 6.92 -5.55 11.37
C ALA A 4 7.36 -4.24 12.02
N ALA A 5 6.57 -3.19 11.83
CA ALA A 5 6.84 -1.90 12.45
C ALA A 5 6.63 -1.96 13.97
N THR A 6 7.32 -1.07 14.67
CA THR A 6 7.10 -0.82 16.10
C THR A 6 6.62 0.61 16.31
N ALA A 7 6.20 0.93 17.52
CA ALA A 7 5.76 2.30 17.83
C ALA A 7 6.83 3.35 17.51
N ASP A 8 8.10 2.99 17.66
CA ASP A 8 9.22 3.90 17.37
C ASP A 8 9.33 4.26 15.89
N ASP A 9 8.74 3.46 15.01
CA ASP A 9 8.77 3.70 13.56
C ASP A 9 7.69 4.69 13.09
N SER A 10 6.76 5.05 13.94
CA SER A 10 5.59 5.85 13.56
C SER A 10 5.96 7.17 12.87
N ARG A 11 6.94 7.89 13.38
CA ARG A 11 7.38 9.16 12.79
C ARG A 11 7.98 8.98 11.40
N ALA A 12 8.80 7.94 11.23
CA ALA A 12 9.42 7.65 9.94
C ALA A 12 8.37 7.26 8.91
N ILE A 13 7.36 6.47 9.31
CA ILE A 13 6.24 6.09 8.46
C ILE A 13 5.48 7.34 8.00
N HIS A 14 5.12 8.24 8.90
CA HIS A 14 4.45 9.49 8.57
C HIS A 14 5.25 10.31 7.57
N ARG A 15 6.55 10.45 7.81
CA ARG A 15 7.45 11.21 6.93
C ARG A 15 7.48 10.63 5.52
N LEU A 16 7.61 9.31 5.39
CA LEU A 16 7.64 8.63 4.10
C LEU A 16 6.33 8.82 3.33
N VAL A 17 5.21 8.64 4.00
CA VAL A 17 3.89 8.72 3.38
C VAL A 17 3.62 10.15 2.92
N ILE A 18 3.89 11.15 3.75
CA ILE A 18 3.68 12.55 3.40
C ILE A 18 4.59 12.98 2.24
N SER A 19 5.88 12.64 2.28
CA SER A 19 6.81 13.02 1.21
C SER A 19 6.52 12.30 -0.10
N GLY A 20 5.88 11.14 -0.05
CA GLY A 20 5.43 10.43 -1.24
C GLY A 20 4.13 10.96 -1.85
N GLY A 21 3.52 11.98 -1.25
CA GLY A 21 2.23 12.51 -1.71
C GLY A 21 1.06 11.54 -1.50
N ILE A 22 1.19 10.61 -0.57
CA ILE A 22 0.20 9.58 -0.30
C ILE A 22 -0.75 10.07 0.79
N ASN A 23 -2.00 9.60 0.76
CA ASN A 23 -2.99 9.95 1.78
C ASN A 23 -2.47 9.64 3.18
N PRO A 24 -2.33 10.66 4.07
CA PRO A 24 -1.76 10.47 5.40
C PRO A 24 -2.76 9.99 6.46
N THR A 25 -4.01 9.69 6.08
CA THR A 25 -5.02 9.21 7.02
C THR A 25 -4.88 7.71 7.26
N GLY A 26 -5.26 7.25 8.45
CA GLY A 26 -5.26 5.82 8.76
C GLY A 26 -3.88 5.22 8.88
N LEU A 27 -2.90 5.96 9.37
CA LEU A 27 -1.53 5.49 9.56
C LEU A 27 -1.36 4.89 10.95
N ASP A 28 -1.76 3.63 11.10
CA ASP A 28 -1.55 2.88 12.34
C ASP A 28 -0.32 1.99 12.15
N TRP A 29 0.76 2.26 12.89
CA TRP A 29 2.02 1.53 12.76
C TRP A 29 1.85 0.02 12.94
N ARG A 30 0.84 -0.42 13.68
CA ARG A 30 0.58 -1.85 13.93
C ARG A 30 0.28 -2.64 12.66
N ARG A 31 -0.15 -1.96 11.61
CA ARG A 31 -0.47 -2.59 10.32
C ARG A 31 0.71 -2.58 9.35
N PHE A 32 1.79 -1.89 9.69
CA PHE A 32 2.88 -1.64 8.75
C PHE A 32 3.98 -2.68 8.80
N VAL A 33 4.55 -2.92 7.63
CA VAL A 33 5.86 -3.53 7.46
C VAL A 33 6.81 -2.40 7.05
N VAL A 34 8.02 -2.43 7.59
CA VAL A 34 9.06 -1.45 7.25
C VAL A 34 10.29 -2.14 6.70
N ALA A 35 10.98 -1.44 5.80
CA ALA A 35 12.27 -1.85 5.28
C ALA A 35 13.35 -1.02 5.98
N ILE A 36 14.39 -1.68 6.47
CA ILE A 36 15.45 -1.08 7.27
C ILE A 36 16.77 -1.22 6.53
N SER A 37 17.51 -0.12 6.39
CA SER A 37 18.83 -0.13 5.77
C SER A 37 19.88 -0.76 6.69
N ALA A 38 21.08 -1.00 6.16
CA ALA A 38 22.19 -1.51 6.95
C ALA A 38 22.58 -0.57 8.10
N GLN A 39 22.27 0.73 7.98
CA GLN A 39 22.52 1.73 8.99
C GLN A 39 21.37 1.87 10.00
N GLY A 40 20.33 1.04 9.91
CA GLY A 40 19.19 1.08 10.82
C GLY A 40 18.13 2.10 10.50
N GLU A 41 18.17 2.72 9.32
CA GLU A 41 17.16 3.71 8.91
C GLU A 41 15.95 3.04 8.26
N VAL A 42 14.76 3.58 8.52
CA VAL A 42 13.54 3.19 7.83
C VAL A 42 13.57 3.80 6.43
N ILE A 43 13.65 2.96 5.41
CA ILE A 43 13.77 3.38 4.00
C ILE A 43 12.55 3.08 3.18
N GLY A 44 11.60 2.33 3.71
CA GLY A 44 10.36 2.01 3.05
C GLY A 44 9.32 1.53 4.02
N CYS A 45 8.05 1.59 3.62
CA CYS A 45 6.92 1.13 4.43
C CYS A 45 5.76 0.71 3.55
N GLY A 46 4.82 -0.01 4.14
CA GLY A 46 3.56 -0.37 3.51
C GLY A 46 2.62 -1.02 4.52
N GLN A 47 1.33 -1.02 4.22
CA GLN A 47 0.33 -1.63 5.07
C GLN A 47 -0.77 -2.33 4.28
N VAL A 48 -1.51 -3.20 4.94
CA VAL A 48 -2.83 -3.64 4.52
C VAL A 48 -3.83 -3.03 5.49
N LYS A 49 -4.75 -2.24 4.97
CA LYS A 49 -5.66 -1.42 5.75
C LYS A 49 -7.08 -1.99 5.68
N PRO A 50 -7.68 -2.35 6.83
CA PRO A 50 -9.06 -2.85 6.84
C PRO A 50 -10.06 -1.71 6.75
N HIS A 51 -11.18 -1.98 6.09
CA HIS A 51 -12.30 -1.04 6.00
C HIS A 51 -13.55 -1.64 6.64
N ARG A 52 -14.53 -0.78 6.95
CA ARG A 52 -15.75 -1.20 7.65
C ARG A 52 -16.58 -2.23 6.90
N ASP A 53 -16.50 -2.23 5.57
CA ASP A 53 -17.23 -3.18 4.73
C ASP A 53 -16.56 -4.56 4.67
N GLY A 54 -15.48 -4.76 5.40
CA GLY A 54 -14.71 -6.00 5.42
C GLY A 54 -13.64 -6.10 4.34
N SER A 55 -13.55 -5.13 3.44
CA SER A 55 -12.50 -5.13 2.42
C SER A 55 -11.14 -4.78 3.02
N LEU A 56 -10.08 -5.30 2.41
CA LEU A 56 -8.70 -5.03 2.79
C LEU A 56 -7.99 -4.31 1.64
N GLU A 57 -7.26 -3.27 1.97
CA GLU A 57 -6.56 -2.44 0.98
C GLU A 57 -5.05 -2.48 1.18
N LEU A 58 -4.32 -2.82 0.11
CA LEU A 58 -2.87 -2.62 0.05
C LEU A 58 -2.63 -1.13 -0.13
N ALA A 59 -1.98 -0.48 0.83
CA ALA A 59 -1.92 0.98 0.89
C ALA A 59 -0.60 1.49 1.48
N SER A 60 -0.36 2.76 1.29
CA SER A 60 0.73 3.49 1.94
C SER A 60 2.11 2.93 1.61
N ILE A 61 2.29 2.41 0.41
CA ILE A 61 3.59 1.92 -0.07
C ILE A 61 4.46 3.13 -0.41
N ALA A 62 5.53 3.32 0.34
CA ALA A 62 6.43 4.46 0.14
C ALA A 62 7.88 4.03 0.35
N VAL A 63 8.77 4.58 -0.46
CA VAL A 63 10.22 4.30 -0.39
C VAL A 63 10.96 5.63 -0.48
N THR A 64 12.02 5.81 0.31
CA THR A 64 12.84 7.00 0.23
C THR A 64 13.43 7.16 -1.18
N PRO A 65 13.58 8.40 -1.69
CA PRO A 65 14.08 8.61 -3.07
C PRO A 65 15.40 7.90 -3.36
N GLU A 66 16.32 7.88 -2.41
CA GLU A 66 17.66 7.29 -2.57
C GLU A 66 17.60 5.77 -2.77
N TRP A 67 16.51 5.13 -2.35
CA TRP A 67 16.35 3.67 -2.41
C TRP A 67 15.36 3.21 -3.47
N ARG A 68 14.80 4.13 -4.25
CA ARG A 68 13.88 3.77 -5.35
C ARG A 68 14.62 3.04 -6.45
N GLY A 69 13.92 2.13 -7.12
CA GLY A 69 14.49 1.33 -8.20
C GLY A 69 15.38 0.19 -7.75
N GLN A 70 15.41 -0.12 -6.46
CA GLN A 70 16.25 -1.17 -5.89
C GLN A 70 15.46 -2.34 -5.30
N GLY A 71 14.18 -2.43 -5.62
CA GLY A 71 13.34 -3.56 -5.21
C GLY A 71 12.75 -3.47 -3.80
N VAL A 72 12.87 -2.33 -3.13
CA VAL A 72 12.33 -2.15 -1.76
C VAL A 72 10.82 -2.24 -1.75
N ALA A 73 10.13 -1.50 -2.63
CA ALA A 73 8.68 -1.54 -2.72
C ALA A 73 8.18 -2.94 -3.07
N ARG A 74 8.84 -3.60 -4.01
CA ARG A 74 8.51 -4.96 -4.40
C ARG A 74 8.59 -5.92 -3.22
N ALA A 75 9.66 -5.86 -2.44
CA ALA A 75 9.84 -6.71 -1.28
C ALA A 75 8.75 -6.50 -0.23
N ILE A 76 8.39 -5.23 0.02
CA ILE A 76 7.31 -4.87 0.95
C ILE A 76 5.98 -5.43 0.47
N ILE A 77 5.64 -5.23 -0.81
CA ILE A 77 4.40 -5.72 -1.39
C ILE A 77 4.33 -7.24 -1.29
N GLU A 78 5.38 -7.95 -1.70
CA GLU A 78 5.41 -9.41 -1.64
C GLU A 78 5.22 -9.92 -0.20
N ARG A 79 5.83 -9.27 0.78
CA ARG A 79 5.66 -9.63 2.19
C ARG A 79 4.20 -9.45 2.65
N LEU A 80 3.59 -8.30 2.30
CA LEU A 80 2.21 -8.02 2.67
C LEU A 80 1.22 -8.98 2.00
N LEU A 81 1.47 -9.35 0.74
CA LEU A 81 0.64 -10.33 0.04
C LEU A 81 0.74 -11.71 0.69
N ALA A 82 1.93 -12.12 1.11
CA ALA A 82 2.13 -13.40 1.78
C ALA A 82 1.42 -13.45 3.14
N GLU A 83 1.38 -12.32 3.85
CA GLU A 83 0.71 -12.23 5.15
C GLU A 83 -0.81 -12.05 5.05
N ASN A 84 -1.32 -11.73 3.85
CA ASN A 84 -2.74 -11.45 3.62
C ASN A 84 -3.21 -12.21 2.38
N PRO A 85 -3.43 -13.55 2.49
CA PRO A 85 -3.71 -14.39 1.31
C PRO A 85 -5.11 -14.22 0.71
N GLY A 86 -6.01 -13.51 1.36
CA GLY A 86 -7.35 -13.25 0.84
C GLY A 86 -7.39 -12.18 -0.24
N ALA A 87 -8.59 -11.77 -0.62
CA ALA A 87 -8.79 -10.71 -1.59
C ALA A 87 -8.26 -9.38 -1.09
N LEU A 88 -7.49 -8.69 -1.91
CA LEU A 88 -6.95 -7.36 -1.63
C LEU A 88 -7.33 -6.40 -2.73
N TYR A 89 -7.55 -5.15 -2.33
CA TYR A 89 -7.84 -4.05 -3.25
C TYR A 89 -6.72 -3.01 -3.16
N LEU A 90 -6.55 -2.20 -4.19
CA LEU A 90 -5.68 -1.03 -4.13
C LEU A 90 -6.21 0.08 -5.04
N MET A 91 -5.81 1.30 -4.72
CA MET A 91 -6.05 2.48 -5.54
C MET A 91 -4.72 3.01 -6.05
N CYS A 92 -4.68 3.41 -7.32
CA CYS A 92 -3.54 4.10 -7.89
C CYS A 92 -4.01 5.15 -8.90
N ARG A 93 -3.11 6.02 -9.33
CA ARG A 93 -3.41 6.98 -10.39
C ARG A 93 -3.77 6.23 -11.67
N SER A 94 -4.72 6.78 -12.44
CA SER A 94 -5.09 6.24 -13.74
C SER A 94 -3.85 6.07 -14.62
N GLY A 95 -3.75 4.91 -15.26
CA GLY A 95 -2.62 4.56 -16.10
C GLY A 95 -1.49 3.83 -15.38
N LEU A 96 -1.51 3.75 -14.05
CA LEU A 96 -0.48 3.06 -13.28
C LEU A 96 -0.85 1.63 -12.88
N GLY A 97 -2.07 1.18 -13.22
CA GLY A 97 -2.54 -0.17 -12.86
C GLY A 97 -1.64 -1.28 -13.36
N GLY A 98 -1.03 -1.12 -14.54
CA GLY A 98 -0.13 -2.11 -15.11
C GLY A 98 1.08 -2.43 -14.24
N LEU A 99 1.50 -1.52 -13.38
CA LEU A 99 2.62 -1.76 -12.46
C LEU A 99 2.31 -2.83 -11.43
N TYR A 100 1.02 -3.05 -11.15
CA TYR A 100 0.57 -3.99 -10.14
C TYR A 100 0.13 -5.34 -10.70
N GLU A 101 0.03 -5.46 -12.03
CA GLU A 101 -0.38 -6.71 -12.67
C GLU A 101 0.57 -7.86 -12.36
N LYS A 102 1.86 -7.58 -12.27
CA LYS A 102 2.86 -8.60 -11.92
C LYS A 102 2.67 -9.19 -10.52
N PHE A 103 1.88 -8.53 -9.68
CA PHE A 103 1.55 -9.03 -8.34
C PHE A 103 0.19 -9.71 -8.30
N GLY A 104 -0.47 -9.90 -9.44
CA GLY A 104 -1.76 -10.56 -9.54
C GLY A 104 -2.96 -9.64 -9.43
N PHE A 105 -2.76 -8.33 -9.42
CA PHE A 105 -3.86 -7.36 -9.41
C PHE A 105 -4.40 -7.15 -10.82
N ARG A 106 -5.70 -6.88 -10.91
CA ARG A 106 -6.37 -6.49 -12.15
C ARG A 106 -7.21 -5.25 -11.91
N VAL A 107 -7.33 -4.42 -12.92
CA VAL A 107 -8.23 -3.24 -12.86
C VAL A 107 -9.68 -3.73 -12.81
N ILE A 108 -10.47 -3.14 -11.91
CA ILE A 108 -11.89 -3.48 -11.76
C ILE A 108 -12.77 -2.27 -12.07
N GLN A 109 -14.03 -2.56 -12.40
CA GLN A 109 -15.05 -1.55 -12.68
C GLN A 109 -15.96 -1.37 -11.46
N GLU A 110 -16.86 -0.38 -11.52
CA GLU A 110 -17.72 -0.01 -10.39
C GLU A 110 -18.51 -1.18 -9.80
N ASP A 111 -19.00 -2.08 -10.65
CA ASP A 111 -19.80 -3.22 -10.21
C ASP A 111 -19.02 -4.25 -9.38
N GLU A 112 -17.70 -4.21 -9.46
CA GLU A 112 -16.83 -5.10 -8.67
C GLU A 112 -16.26 -4.43 -7.42
N MET A 113 -16.51 -3.14 -7.23
CA MET A 113 -15.92 -2.40 -6.12
C MET A 113 -16.68 -2.62 -4.82
N PRO A 114 -15.97 -2.91 -3.69
CA PRO A 114 -16.58 -2.82 -2.37
C PRO A 114 -17.12 -1.42 -2.10
N ARG A 115 -18.06 -1.33 -1.17
CA ARG A 115 -18.73 -0.07 -0.83
C ARG A 115 -17.76 1.08 -0.58
N TYR A 116 -16.69 0.84 0.17
CA TYR A 116 -15.68 1.85 0.47
C TYR A 116 -15.06 2.41 -0.82
N PHE A 117 -14.60 1.54 -1.70
CA PHE A 117 -13.91 1.95 -2.93
C PHE A 117 -14.85 2.59 -3.93
N HIS A 118 -16.08 2.12 -4.01
CA HIS A 118 -17.10 2.71 -4.86
C HIS A 118 -17.35 4.18 -4.50
N LYS A 119 -17.44 4.46 -3.20
CA LYS A 119 -17.63 5.81 -2.67
C LYS A 119 -16.42 6.71 -2.99
N ILE A 120 -15.21 6.20 -2.80
CA ILE A 120 -13.97 6.94 -3.08
C ILE A 120 -13.79 7.20 -4.57
N SER A 121 -14.10 6.24 -5.43
CA SER A 121 -13.93 6.40 -6.88
C SER A 121 -14.76 7.53 -7.45
N ARG A 122 -15.93 7.78 -6.87
CA ARG A 122 -16.79 8.90 -7.26
C ARG A 122 -16.22 10.26 -6.87
N LEU A 123 -15.42 10.31 -5.80
CA LEU A 123 -14.86 11.56 -5.29
C LEU A 123 -13.49 11.88 -5.89
N ALA A 124 -12.70 10.85 -6.19
CA ALA A 124 -11.30 11.01 -6.53
C ALA A 124 -11.03 11.25 -8.03
N GLY A 125 -11.97 10.97 -8.90
CA GLY A 125 -11.86 11.27 -10.35
C GLY A 125 -10.86 10.42 -11.11
N LEU A 126 -9.59 10.75 -11.09
CA LEU A 126 -8.54 10.15 -11.93
C LEU A 126 -7.78 9.03 -11.25
N VAL A 127 -8.50 8.00 -10.74
CA VAL A 127 -7.87 6.85 -10.10
C VAL A 127 -8.35 5.55 -10.72
N GLU A 128 -7.51 4.53 -10.63
CA GLU A 128 -7.87 3.15 -10.95
C GLU A 128 -8.00 2.35 -9.67
N MET A 129 -9.00 1.48 -9.64
CA MET A 129 -9.19 0.50 -8.57
C MET A 129 -8.77 -0.86 -9.07
N LEU A 130 -8.01 -1.60 -8.28
CA LEU A 130 -7.53 -2.92 -8.64
C LEU A 130 -7.89 -3.93 -7.56
N ARG A 131 -7.96 -5.20 -7.96
CA ARG A 131 -8.25 -6.33 -7.07
C ARG A 131 -7.29 -7.46 -7.35
N ARG A 132 -6.87 -8.13 -6.29
CA ARG A 132 -6.17 -9.40 -6.33
C ARG A 132 -6.99 -10.42 -5.56
N ASP A 133 -7.26 -11.56 -6.19
CA ASP A 133 -7.94 -12.68 -5.55
C ASP A 133 -6.87 -13.63 -5.02
N GLY A 134 -6.74 -13.75 -3.78
CA GLY A 134 -5.68 -14.48 -3.09
C GLY A 134 -5.03 -15.69 -3.75
#